data_7020fb646b62dbaf67b3b5084b123377
#
_entry.id   7020fb646b62dbaf67b3b5084b123377
#
_cell.length_a   1.000
_cell.length_b   1.000
_cell.length_c   1.000
_cell.angle_alpha   90.00
_cell.angle_beta   90.00
_cell.angle_gamma   90.00
#
_symmetry.space_group_name_H-M   'P 1'
#
loop_
_entity.id
_entity.type
_entity.pdbx_description
1 polymer ?
#
loop_
_entity_poly.entity_id
_entity_poly.type
_entity_poly.pdbx_seq_one_letter_code
_entity_poly.pdbx_strand_id
1 'polypeptide(L)'
;MRVKEAAPPPPEQPPDVALVVRKDLNSIFVVTSFPREIRVSEPHRAVLGDGWTACVRAELTSATGSALGAQTYRLTIAGGDIVDRRRVGKEDNCASEKYLPVMMVK
;
A
#
# COMPACT_ATOMS: atom_id res chain seq x y z
N MET A 1 27.96 32.16 -9.13
CA MET A 1 27.97 31.11 -9.15
C MET A 1 26.85 30.60 -9.30
N ARG A 2 26.65 29.93 -9.69
CA ARG A 2 25.63 29.45 -9.79
C ARG A 2 25.40 28.58 -8.98
N VAL A 3 24.54 28.57 -8.56
CA VAL A 3 24.17 27.63 -7.86
C VAL A 3 23.98 26.60 -8.69
N LYS A 4 24.52 25.79 -8.46
CA LYS A 4 24.38 24.81 -9.01
C LYS A 4 23.19 24.38 -8.85
N GLU A 5 22.51 24.48 -9.54
CA GLU A 5 21.54 23.97 -9.42
C GLU A 5 21.67 22.84 -9.58
N ALA A 6 21.69 22.37 -8.75
CA ALA A 6 21.74 21.07 -8.64
C ALA A 6 20.81 20.45 -9.53
N ALA A 7 21.18 19.42 -10.10
CA ALA A 7 20.24 18.57 -10.71
C ALA A 7 19.21 18.24 -9.67
N PRO A 8 17.96 18.12 -10.03
CA PRO A 8 16.99 17.66 -9.06
C PRO A 8 17.43 16.30 -8.54
N PRO A 9 17.16 15.99 -7.30
CA PRO A 9 17.52 14.68 -6.79
C PRO A 9 16.91 13.62 -7.66
N PRO A 10 17.57 12.48 -7.81
CA PRO A 10 16.95 11.41 -8.57
C PRO A 10 15.59 11.07 -7.99
N PRO A 11 14.63 10.69 -8.84
CA PRO A 11 13.33 10.34 -8.30
C PRO A 11 13.49 9.22 -7.30
N GLU A 12 12.64 9.24 -6.29
CA GLU A 12 12.63 8.19 -5.31
C GLU A 12 12.39 6.87 -6.03
N GLN A 13 13.10 5.84 -5.66
CA GLN A 13 12.90 4.55 -6.27
C GLN A 13 11.58 3.96 -5.83
N PRO A 14 10.96 3.13 -6.67
CA PRO A 14 9.70 2.51 -6.28
C PRO A 14 9.85 1.74 -4.99
N PRO A 15 8.93 1.89 -4.05
CA PRO A 15 9.02 1.17 -2.80
C PRO A 15 8.74 -0.29 -2.99
N ASP A 16 9.28 -1.11 -2.08
CA ASP A 16 8.89 -2.51 -2.01
C ASP A 16 7.57 -2.54 -1.24
N VAL A 17 6.47 -2.56 -1.95
CA VAL A 17 5.15 -2.43 -1.34
C VAL A 17 4.89 -3.55 -0.35
N ALA A 18 5.32 -4.77 -0.69
CA ALA A 18 5.12 -5.90 0.21
C ALA A 18 5.84 -5.68 1.53
N LEU A 19 7.06 -5.15 1.49
CA LEU A 19 7.81 -4.88 2.70
C LEU A 19 7.15 -3.78 3.54
N VAL A 20 6.69 -2.71 2.88
CA VAL A 20 6.04 -1.61 3.58
C VAL A 20 4.76 -2.11 4.25
N VAL A 21 3.98 -2.93 3.54
CA VAL A 21 2.74 -3.45 4.09
C VAL A 21 3.02 -4.36 5.29
N ARG A 22 4.04 -5.22 5.20
CA ARG A 22 4.37 -6.10 6.32
C ARG A 22 4.82 -5.29 7.53
N LYS A 23 5.60 -4.25 7.29
CA LYS A 23 6.12 -3.44 8.37
C LYS A 23 5.02 -2.67 9.08
N ASP A 24 4.08 -2.14 8.33
CA ASP A 24 3.04 -1.26 8.86
C ASP A 24 1.65 -1.87 8.79
N LEU A 25 1.55 -3.18 8.96
CA LEU A 25 0.28 -3.87 8.78
C LEU A 25 -0.81 -3.32 9.69
N ASN A 26 -0.47 -2.97 10.91
CA ASN A 26 -1.44 -2.44 11.86
C ASN A 26 -1.89 -1.02 11.51
N SER A 27 -1.16 -0.35 10.65
CA SER A 27 -1.57 0.96 10.16
C SER A 27 -2.60 0.85 9.06
N ILE A 28 -2.68 -0.32 8.41
CA ILE A 28 -3.60 -0.53 7.31
C ILE A 28 -4.89 -1.18 7.79
N PHE A 29 -4.77 -2.23 8.60
CA PHE A 29 -5.92 -2.99 9.07
C PHE A 29 -6.08 -2.82 10.57
N VAL A 30 -7.32 -2.71 11.01
CA VAL A 30 -7.55 -2.60 12.45
C VAL A 30 -7.19 -3.91 13.14
N VAL A 31 -6.79 -3.81 14.40
CA VAL A 31 -6.25 -4.95 15.14
C VAL A 31 -7.25 -6.11 15.21
N THR A 32 -8.54 -5.80 15.23
CA THR A 32 -9.56 -6.82 15.38
C THR A 32 -9.98 -7.47 14.06
N SER A 33 -9.41 -7.00 12.93
CA SER A 33 -9.73 -7.62 11.66
C SER A 33 -8.51 -8.40 11.24
N PHE A 34 -8.53 -9.69 11.34
CA PHE A 34 -7.37 -10.54 11.08
C PHE A 34 -7.18 -10.73 9.58
N PRO A 35 -6.33 -9.93 8.95
CA PRO A 35 -6.17 -10.00 7.49
C PRO A 35 -5.49 -11.28 7.05
N ARG A 36 -6.01 -11.87 5.98
CA ARG A 36 -5.45 -13.07 5.38
C ARG A 36 -5.32 -12.86 3.90
N GLU A 37 -4.45 -13.64 3.26
CA GLU A 37 -4.25 -13.58 1.82
C GLU A 37 -4.00 -12.15 1.37
N ILE A 38 -3.06 -11.50 2.03
CA ILE A 38 -2.74 -10.12 1.73
C ILE A 38 -2.02 -10.05 0.39
N ARG A 39 -2.49 -9.18 -0.49
CA ARG A 39 -1.90 -9.00 -1.81
C ARG A 39 -1.70 -7.52 -2.06
N VAL A 40 -0.68 -7.19 -2.84
CA VAL A 40 -0.35 -5.80 -3.15
C VAL A 40 -0.16 -5.63 -4.63
N SER A 41 -0.42 -4.42 -5.10
CA SER A 41 -0.18 -4.07 -6.49
C SER A 41 1.21 -3.47 -6.63
N GLU A 42 1.60 -3.23 -7.88
CA GLU A 42 2.82 -2.50 -8.14
C GLU A 42 2.64 -1.05 -7.73
N PRO A 43 3.72 -0.39 -7.30
CA PRO A 43 3.61 1.02 -6.98
C PRO A 43 3.56 1.86 -8.24
N HIS A 44 2.80 2.96 -8.17
CA HIS A 44 2.71 3.94 -9.24
C HIS A 44 3.03 5.30 -8.66
N ARG A 45 3.62 6.17 -9.46
CA ARG A 45 3.92 7.52 -9.00
C ARG A 45 2.63 8.23 -8.63
N ALA A 46 2.68 8.97 -7.54
CA ALA A 46 1.51 9.73 -7.13
C ALA A 46 1.21 10.80 -8.17
N VAL A 47 -0.06 11.00 -8.46
CA VAL A 47 -0.47 11.99 -9.44
C VAL A 47 -0.19 13.39 -8.91
N LEU A 48 -0.45 13.59 -7.62
CA LEU A 48 -0.21 14.88 -6.98
C LEU A 48 0.81 14.69 -5.88
N GLY A 49 1.78 15.57 -5.85
CA GLY A 49 2.78 15.54 -4.78
C GLY A 49 3.83 14.47 -5.00
N ASP A 50 4.62 14.26 -3.97
CA ASP A 50 5.68 13.28 -4.01
C ASP A 50 5.21 11.94 -3.53
N GLY A 51 5.95 10.92 -3.85
CA GLY A 51 5.67 9.60 -3.33
C GLY A 51 5.03 8.68 -4.34
N TRP A 52 4.48 7.61 -3.83
CA TRP A 52 3.96 6.52 -4.64
C TRP A 52 2.61 6.08 -4.11
N THR A 53 1.79 5.52 -4.98
CA THR A 53 0.53 4.91 -4.56
C THR A 53 0.56 3.44 -4.90
N ALA A 54 -0.11 2.65 -4.08
CA ALA A 54 -0.22 1.22 -4.34
C ALA A 54 -1.52 0.74 -3.71
N CYS A 55 -2.01 -0.39 -4.21
CA CYS A 55 -3.23 -0.98 -3.69
C CYS A 55 -2.88 -2.20 -2.85
N VAL A 56 -3.61 -2.41 -1.77
CA VAL A 56 -3.48 -3.61 -0.96
C VAL A 56 -4.86 -4.20 -0.76
N ARG A 57 -4.94 -5.51 -0.88
CA ARG A 57 -6.20 -6.22 -0.74
C ARG A 57 -6.00 -7.38 0.22
N ALA A 58 -6.95 -7.64 1.08
CA ALA A 58 -6.88 -8.75 2.01
C ALA A 58 -8.27 -9.25 2.32
N GLU A 59 -8.34 -10.53 2.69
CA GLU A 59 -9.56 -11.12 3.23
C GLU A 59 -9.55 -10.86 4.72
N LEU A 60 -10.62 -10.30 5.24
CA LEU A 60 -10.69 -9.98 6.66
C LEU A 60 -11.56 -10.99 7.39
N THR A 61 -11.18 -11.26 8.62
CA THR A 61 -11.87 -12.22 9.46
C THR A 61 -12.12 -11.57 10.82
N SER A 62 -13.29 -11.78 11.38
CA SER A 62 -13.59 -11.23 12.70
C SER A 62 -12.90 -12.05 13.79
N ALA A 63 -12.94 -11.56 15.02
CA ALA A 63 -12.34 -12.25 16.15
C ALA A 63 -12.97 -13.62 16.39
N THR A 64 -14.21 -13.81 15.96
CA THR A 64 -14.89 -15.09 16.12
C THR A 64 -14.69 -16.00 14.93
N GLY A 65 -13.89 -15.59 13.94
CA GLY A 65 -13.62 -16.42 12.79
C GLY A 65 -14.56 -16.23 11.62
N SER A 66 -15.51 -15.31 11.72
CA SER A 66 -16.44 -15.06 10.62
C SER A 66 -15.77 -14.28 9.52
N ALA A 67 -16.04 -14.65 8.28
CA ALA A 67 -15.47 -13.93 7.14
C ALA A 67 -16.14 -12.56 7.03
N LEU A 68 -15.33 -11.52 6.92
CA LEU A 68 -15.80 -10.17 6.75
C LEU A 68 -15.71 -9.72 5.30
N GLY A 69 -15.15 -10.56 4.43
CA GLY A 69 -15.01 -10.25 3.03
C GLY A 69 -13.69 -9.59 2.71
N ALA A 70 -13.48 -9.35 1.43
CA ALA A 70 -12.24 -8.72 0.97
C ALA A 70 -12.36 -7.22 1.07
N GLN A 71 -11.28 -6.57 1.49
CA GLN A 71 -11.21 -5.12 1.55
C GLN A 71 -10.00 -4.67 0.77
N THR A 72 -10.14 -3.55 0.08
CA THR A 72 -9.06 -2.99 -0.72
C THR A 72 -8.79 -1.57 -0.26
N TYR A 73 -7.52 -1.25 -0.09
CA TYR A 73 -7.10 0.09 0.31
C TYR A 73 -6.10 0.62 -0.69
N ARG A 74 -6.17 1.92 -0.94
CA ARG A 74 -5.14 2.61 -1.69
C ARG A 74 -4.23 3.27 -0.68
N LEU A 75 -2.96 3.01 -0.78
CA LEU A 75 -1.95 3.55 0.12
C LEU A 75 -1.15 4.61 -0.59
N THR A 76 -0.78 5.66 0.13
CA THR A 76 0.21 6.61 -0.36
C THR A 76 1.46 6.38 0.47
N ILE A 77 2.58 6.19 -0.21
CA ILE A 77 3.85 5.84 0.41
C ILE A 77 4.86 6.91 0.08
N ALA A 78 5.52 7.44 1.08
CA ALA A 78 6.58 8.42 0.88
C ALA A 78 7.68 8.13 1.89
N GLY A 79 8.93 8.15 1.41
CA GLY A 79 10.06 7.89 2.28
C GLY A 79 10.05 6.52 2.91
N GLY A 80 9.40 5.56 2.26
CA GLY A 80 9.34 4.19 2.79
C GLY A 80 8.25 3.98 3.82
N ASP A 81 7.43 4.99 4.09
CA ASP A 81 6.37 4.88 5.07
C ASP A 81 5.02 5.17 4.46
N ILE A 82 3.98 4.58 5.04
CA ILE A 82 2.62 4.84 4.61
C ILE A 82 2.18 6.17 5.22
N VAL A 83 1.88 7.14 4.37
CA VAL A 83 1.47 8.47 4.83
C VAL A 83 -0.01 8.71 4.66
N ASP A 84 -0.70 7.85 3.92
CA ASP A 84 -2.14 7.95 3.77
C ASP A 84 -2.70 6.59 3.41
N ARG A 85 -3.93 6.35 3.80
CA ARG A 85 -4.64 5.12 3.53
C ARG A 85 -6.08 5.45 3.25
N ARG A 86 -6.63 4.87 2.18
CA ARG A 86 -8.02 5.12 1.82
C ARG A 86 -8.67 3.81 1.37
N ARG A 87 -9.81 3.49 1.95
CA ARG A 87 -10.56 2.33 1.50
C ARG A 87 -11.20 2.67 0.17
N VAL A 88 -11.14 1.74 -0.78
CA VAL A 88 -11.66 1.97 -2.13
C VAL A 88 -12.60 0.85 -2.53
N GLY A 89 -13.49 1.16 -3.45
CA GLY A 89 -14.45 0.20 -3.93
C GLY A 89 -14.11 -0.30 -5.32
N LYS A 90 -15.06 -0.99 -5.93
CA LYS A 90 -14.84 -1.62 -7.22
C LYS A 90 -14.63 -0.63 -8.35
N GLU A 91 -15.12 0.57 -8.18
CA GLU A 91 -15.00 1.58 -9.23
C GLU A 91 -13.63 2.24 -9.24
N ASP A 92 -12.80 1.96 -8.26
CA ASP A 92 -11.46 2.52 -8.20
C ASP A 92 -10.53 1.72 -9.10
N ASN A 93 -9.45 2.36 -9.56
CA ASN A 93 -8.49 1.69 -10.41
C ASN A 93 -7.82 0.51 -9.73
N CYS A 94 -7.88 0.43 -8.41
CA CYS A 94 -7.34 -0.72 -7.68
C CYS A 94 -8.01 -2.02 -8.12
N ALA A 95 -9.23 -1.96 -8.63
CA ALA A 95 -9.92 -3.16 -9.07
C ALA A 95 -9.28 -3.79 -10.29
N SER A 96 -8.55 -3.02 -11.09
CA SER A 96 -7.93 -3.54 -12.29
C SER A 96 -6.43 -3.75 -12.16
N GLU A 97 -5.88 -3.58 -10.95
CA GLU A 97 -4.46 -3.80 -10.74
C GLU A 97 -4.14 -5.28 -10.67
N LYS A 98 -2.91 -5.61 -10.99
CA LYS A 98 -2.43 -6.96 -10.79
C LYS A 98 -1.88 -7.06 -9.39
N TYR A 99 -2.26 -8.10 -8.68
CA TYR A 99 -1.87 -8.27 -7.29
C TYR A 99 -0.90 -9.43 -7.14
N LEU A 100 0.07 -9.22 -6.28
CA LEU A 100 1.02 -10.27 -5.90
C LEU A 100 0.87 -10.54 -4.42
N PRO A 101 0.98 -11.81 -4.01
CA PRO A 101 0.82 -12.12 -2.60
C PRO A 101 1.96 -11.55 -1.77
N VAL A 102 1.64 -11.15 -0.55
CA VAL A 102 2.64 -10.71 0.40
C VAL A 102 3.02 -11.93 1.23
N MET A 103 4.32 -12.23 1.24
CA MET A 103 4.81 -13.37 2.01
C MET A 103 5.01 -12.91 3.44
N MET A 104 4.21 -13.47 4.34
CA MET A 104 4.31 -13.12 5.75
C MET A 104 5.22 -14.11 6.41
N VAL A 105 6.43 -13.67 6.73
CA VAL A 105 7.40 -14.54 7.37
C VAL A 105 7.17 -14.51 8.85
N LYS A 106 7.15 -15.64 9.45
CA LYS A 106 6.95 -15.73 10.88
C LYS A 106 8.26 -15.68 11.61
#